data_8a75d78ea9e064465a9cdc5524bb19a6
#
_entry.id   8a75d78ea9e064465a9cdc5524bb19a6
#
_cell.length_a   1.000
_cell.length_b   1.000
_cell.length_c   1.000
_cell.angle_alpha   90.00
_cell.angle_beta   90.00
_cell.angle_gamma   90.00
#
_symmetry.space_group_name_H-M   'P 1'
#
loop_
_entity.id
_entity.type
_entity.pdbx_description
1 polymer ?
#
loop_
_entity_poly.entity_id
_entity_poly.type
_entity_poly.pdbx_seq_one_letter_code
_entity_poly.pdbx_strand_id
1 'polypeptide(L)'
;VLLAEDIIRLLTGFPSRNIYVSEAALLIAIGTLLSMIFGLTRGKYHYKVRRETLYFSNLPTAFDGFTITQLSDIHSGSLKNKRRVQQGVDLANAQGSDLILFTGDLVNNSAEEMKPWCNTFGELRAAYGKYAVLGNHDYGDYVRWESQQAKLHNLKQLEEVHQKIGFHLLRNTSMSIHKGNASISLVGVENWGKGGFQQYGDLNKATENIDKAS
;
A
#
# COMPACT_ATOMS: atom_id res chain seq x y z
N VAL A 1 23.78 17.31 17.00
CA VAL A 1 24.08 18.40 17.95
C VAL A 1 25.29 18.04 18.80
N LEU A 2 25.23 16.97 19.60
CA LEU A 2 26.35 16.58 20.52
C LEU A 2 27.64 16.24 19.76
N LEU A 3 27.56 15.57 18.61
CA LEU A 3 28.75 15.27 17.79
C LEU A 3 29.46 16.53 17.30
N ALA A 4 28.69 17.54 16.87
CA ALA A 4 29.27 18.82 16.44
C ALA A 4 29.94 19.55 17.63
N GLU A 5 29.32 19.53 18.80
CA GLU A 5 29.94 20.06 20.03
C GLU A 5 31.23 19.30 20.38
N ASP A 6 31.25 17.96 20.28
CA ASP A 6 32.44 17.17 20.59
C ASP A 6 33.60 17.45 19.61
N ILE A 7 33.31 17.66 18.32
CA ILE A 7 34.35 18.09 17.35
C ILE A 7 34.94 19.45 17.75
N ILE A 8 34.09 20.43 18.09
CA ILE A 8 34.56 21.74 18.54
C ILE A 8 35.39 21.63 19.82
N ARG A 9 34.95 20.84 20.79
CA ARG A 9 35.67 20.61 22.04
C ARG A 9 37.03 19.97 21.80
N LEU A 10 37.12 19.01 20.87
CA LEU A 10 38.37 18.38 20.46
C LEU A 10 39.37 19.43 19.91
N LEU A 11 38.88 20.35 19.11
CA LEU A 11 39.70 21.42 18.50
C LEU A 11 40.09 22.52 19.50
N THR A 12 39.35 22.67 20.61
CA THR A 12 39.54 23.77 21.58
C THR A 12 40.08 23.30 22.95
N GLY A 13 40.62 22.06 23.04
CA GLY A 13 41.27 21.57 24.26
C GLY A 13 40.32 20.98 25.27
N PHE A 14 39.18 20.43 24.87
CA PHE A 14 38.20 19.73 25.71
C PHE A 14 37.61 20.57 26.87
N PRO A 15 37.10 21.79 26.63
CA PRO A 15 36.38 22.51 27.68
C PRO A 15 35.16 21.72 28.13
N SER A 16 34.58 22.09 29.31
CA SER A 16 33.32 21.51 29.79
C SER A 16 32.22 21.64 28.75
N ARG A 17 31.30 20.65 28.69
CA ARG A 17 30.13 20.71 27.79
C ARG A 17 29.26 21.90 28.14
N ASN A 18 28.74 22.56 27.09
CA ASN A 18 27.76 23.60 27.26
C ASN A 18 26.42 22.98 27.70
N ILE A 19 25.93 23.37 28.85
CA ILE A 19 24.69 22.82 29.45
C ILE A 19 23.50 23.05 28.49
N TYR A 20 23.37 24.20 27.88
CA TYR A 20 22.27 24.52 26.95
C TYR A 20 22.28 23.66 25.68
N VAL A 21 23.47 23.33 25.16
CA VAL A 21 23.61 22.43 24.03
C VAL A 21 23.19 21.00 24.41
N SER A 22 23.55 20.55 25.63
CA SER A 22 23.19 19.24 26.15
C SER A 22 21.69 19.13 26.41
N GLU A 23 21.08 20.17 27.00
CA GLU A 23 19.62 20.26 27.22
C GLU A 23 18.86 20.26 25.89
N ALA A 24 19.28 21.07 24.92
CA ALA A 24 18.66 21.11 23.60
C ALA A 24 18.75 19.74 22.89
N ALA A 25 19.90 19.08 22.97
CA ALA A 25 20.06 17.74 22.40
C ALA A 25 19.14 16.70 23.05
N LEU A 26 18.98 16.76 24.38
CA LEU A 26 18.06 15.90 25.13
C LEU A 26 16.60 16.14 24.70
N LEU A 27 16.18 17.40 24.59
CA LEU A 27 14.82 17.74 24.16
C LEU A 27 14.53 17.26 22.74
N ILE A 28 15.49 17.41 21.82
CA ILE A 28 15.37 16.90 20.45
C ILE A 28 15.27 15.36 20.47
N ALA A 29 16.10 14.68 21.26
CA ALA A 29 16.06 13.22 21.37
C ALA A 29 14.72 12.73 21.93
N ILE A 30 14.20 13.36 22.97
CA ILE A 30 12.89 13.04 23.55
C ILE A 30 11.78 13.30 22.52
N GLY A 31 11.77 14.46 21.86
CA GLY A 31 10.79 14.80 20.84
C GLY A 31 10.78 13.80 19.67
N THR A 32 11.98 13.40 19.22
CA THR A 32 12.12 12.38 18.18
C THR A 32 11.57 11.02 18.63
N LEU A 33 11.94 10.59 19.85
CA LEU A 33 11.43 9.33 20.41
C LEU A 33 9.90 9.33 20.55
N LEU A 34 9.32 10.41 21.07
CA LEU A 34 7.87 10.54 21.20
C LEU A 34 7.18 10.54 19.83
N SER A 35 7.76 11.20 18.84
CA SER A 35 7.27 11.21 17.45
C SER A 35 7.29 9.79 16.84
N MET A 36 8.36 9.03 17.05
CA MET A 36 8.46 7.64 16.61
C MET A 36 7.42 6.75 17.29
N ILE A 37 7.27 6.87 18.62
CA ILE A 37 6.25 6.12 19.38
C ILE A 37 4.85 6.47 18.87
N PHE A 38 4.56 7.74 18.63
CA PHE A 38 3.28 8.17 18.06
C PHE A 38 3.07 7.56 16.67
N GLY A 39 4.04 7.63 15.77
CA GLY A 39 3.98 7.04 14.42
C GLY A 39 3.68 5.54 14.46
N LEU A 40 4.42 4.80 15.28
CA LEU A 40 4.29 3.34 15.42
C LEU A 40 2.96 2.89 16.06
N THR A 41 2.36 3.72 16.91
CA THR A 41 1.16 3.33 17.67
C THR A 41 -0.13 3.92 17.13
N ARG A 42 -0.18 5.22 16.92
CA ARG A 42 -1.38 5.96 16.51
C ARG A 42 -1.31 6.50 15.09
N GLY A 43 -0.15 6.95 14.65
CA GLY A 43 0.03 7.61 13.35
C GLY A 43 -0.36 6.75 12.16
N LYS A 44 -0.02 5.47 12.19
CA LYS A 44 -0.38 4.50 11.15
C LYS A 44 -1.88 4.27 10.96
N TYR A 45 -2.72 4.69 11.90
CA TYR A 45 -4.18 4.63 11.80
C TYR A 45 -4.81 6.01 11.59
N HIS A 46 -4.02 7.03 11.29
CA HIS A 46 -4.52 8.36 11.03
C HIS A 46 -4.85 8.49 9.54
N TYR A 47 -5.92 7.83 9.13
CA TYR A 47 -6.38 7.81 7.74
C TYR A 47 -6.82 9.20 7.27
N LYS A 48 -6.47 9.53 6.02
CA LYS A 48 -6.87 10.76 5.35
C LYS A 48 -7.36 10.43 3.95
N VAL A 49 -8.49 10.99 3.56
CA VAL A 49 -8.94 10.96 2.18
C VAL A 49 -8.24 12.09 1.43
N ARG A 50 -7.57 11.75 0.34
CA ARG A 50 -7.08 12.70 -0.65
C ARG A 50 -7.94 12.57 -1.89
N ARG A 51 -8.36 13.70 -2.47
CA ARG A 51 -9.17 13.72 -3.67
C ARG A 51 -8.41 14.42 -4.77
N GLU A 52 -8.31 13.71 -5.91
CA GLU A 52 -7.70 14.21 -7.13
C GLU A 52 -8.71 14.05 -8.26
N THR A 53 -8.79 15.03 -9.14
CA THR A 53 -9.62 14.94 -10.34
C THR A 53 -8.72 14.86 -11.55
N LEU A 54 -8.94 13.81 -12.34
CA LEU A 54 -8.20 13.59 -13.58
C LEU A 54 -9.12 13.87 -14.78
N TYR A 55 -8.58 14.53 -15.79
CA TYR A 55 -9.31 14.91 -16.99
C TYR A 55 -8.71 14.18 -18.21
N PHE A 56 -9.58 13.49 -18.95
CA PHE A 56 -9.20 12.74 -20.15
C PHE A 56 -10.10 13.19 -21.30
N SER A 57 -9.50 13.65 -22.40
CA SER A 57 -10.25 14.13 -23.56
C SER A 57 -10.99 13.03 -24.31
N ASN A 58 -10.54 11.79 -24.18
CA ASN A 58 -11.09 10.58 -24.82
C ASN A 58 -11.94 9.73 -23.85
N LEU A 59 -12.24 10.22 -22.65
CA LEU A 59 -13.09 9.48 -21.72
C LEU A 59 -14.52 9.38 -22.28
N PRO A 60 -15.10 8.17 -22.38
CA PRO A 60 -16.50 8.04 -22.78
C PRO A 60 -17.41 8.79 -21.80
N THR A 61 -18.40 9.52 -22.32
CA THR A 61 -19.31 10.38 -21.53
C THR A 61 -20.01 9.64 -20.38
N ALA A 62 -20.29 8.34 -20.57
CA ALA A 62 -20.86 7.50 -19.51
C ALA A 62 -19.96 7.41 -18.25
N PHE A 63 -18.65 7.62 -18.40
CA PHE A 63 -17.68 7.60 -17.30
C PHE A 63 -17.36 8.99 -16.75
N ASP A 64 -17.99 10.05 -17.24
CA ASP A 64 -17.83 11.36 -16.61
C ASP A 64 -18.31 11.30 -15.14
N GLY A 65 -17.49 11.83 -14.24
CA GLY A 65 -17.70 11.73 -12.79
C GLY A 65 -17.52 10.34 -12.18
N PHE A 66 -16.95 9.36 -12.91
CA PHE A 66 -16.64 8.03 -12.37
C PHE A 66 -15.57 8.13 -11.28
N THR A 67 -15.86 7.53 -10.13
CA THR A 67 -15.04 7.66 -8.94
C THR A 67 -14.29 6.37 -8.60
N ILE A 68 -13.03 6.51 -8.24
CA ILE A 68 -12.15 5.39 -7.87
C ILE A 68 -11.55 5.64 -6.50
N THR A 69 -11.71 4.68 -5.59
CA THR A 69 -10.92 4.66 -4.35
C THR A 69 -9.70 3.79 -4.57
N GLN A 70 -8.51 4.37 -4.41
CA GLN A 70 -7.26 3.63 -4.39
C GLN A 70 -6.81 3.35 -2.96
N LEU A 71 -6.45 2.10 -2.70
CA LEU A 71 -5.80 1.63 -1.47
C LEU A 71 -4.45 1.00 -1.84
N SER A 72 -3.46 1.15 -0.97
CA SER A 72 -2.11 0.59 -1.18
C SER A 72 -1.42 0.35 0.16
N ASP A 73 -0.39 -0.48 0.18
CA ASP A 73 0.58 -0.60 1.28
C ASP A 73 -0.08 -0.85 2.65
N ILE A 74 -1.01 -1.79 2.71
CA ILE A 74 -1.74 -2.13 3.95
C ILE A 74 -0.81 -2.77 4.96
N HIS A 75 0.11 -3.63 4.52
CA HIS A 75 1.07 -4.33 5.38
C HIS A 75 0.39 -4.93 6.62
N SER A 76 -0.56 -5.83 6.38
CA SER A 76 -1.51 -6.34 7.38
C SER A 76 -0.85 -6.96 8.62
N GLY A 77 0.34 -7.53 8.48
CA GLY A 77 1.15 -8.03 9.60
C GLY A 77 1.56 -6.95 10.60
N SER A 78 1.56 -5.69 10.19
CA SER A 78 1.85 -4.54 11.07
C SER A 78 0.62 -4.00 11.79
N LEU A 79 -0.58 -4.47 11.44
CA LEU A 79 -1.85 -4.04 12.04
C LEU A 79 -2.10 -4.82 13.34
N LYS A 80 -2.63 -4.13 14.36
CA LYS A 80 -2.91 -4.74 15.69
C LYS A 80 -4.25 -4.33 16.28
N ASN A 81 -4.91 -3.30 15.73
CA ASN A 81 -6.11 -2.74 16.31
C ASN A 81 -7.29 -2.86 15.34
N LYS A 82 -8.14 -3.88 15.57
CA LYS A 82 -9.29 -4.18 14.71
C LYS A 82 -10.24 -2.99 14.54
N ARG A 83 -10.56 -2.28 15.63
CA ARG A 83 -11.44 -1.11 15.58
C ARG A 83 -10.87 0.00 14.68
N ARG A 84 -9.55 0.22 14.74
CA ARG A 84 -8.89 1.22 13.89
C ARG A 84 -8.87 0.80 12.43
N VAL A 85 -8.62 -0.47 12.15
CA VAL A 85 -8.68 -1.00 10.77
C VAL A 85 -10.10 -0.87 10.22
N GLN A 86 -11.11 -1.21 11.03
CA GLN A 86 -12.53 -1.02 10.65
C GLN A 86 -12.82 0.44 10.29
N GLN A 87 -12.35 1.40 11.07
CA GLN A 87 -12.50 2.83 10.74
C GLN A 87 -11.92 3.20 9.36
N GLY A 88 -10.80 2.56 8.96
CA GLY A 88 -10.23 2.75 7.62
C GLY A 88 -11.13 2.20 6.52
N VAL A 89 -11.68 1.01 6.72
CA VAL A 89 -12.64 0.38 5.79
C VAL A 89 -13.93 1.20 5.71
N ASP A 90 -14.46 1.64 6.84
CA ASP A 90 -15.66 2.49 6.88
C ASP A 90 -15.43 3.80 6.14
N LEU A 91 -14.25 4.42 6.32
CA LEU A 91 -13.87 5.64 5.63
C LEU A 91 -13.78 5.44 4.11
N ALA A 92 -13.22 4.31 3.66
CA ALA A 92 -13.16 3.96 2.24
C ALA A 92 -14.57 3.75 1.66
N ASN A 93 -15.42 3.00 2.35
CA ASN A 93 -16.81 2.78 1.96
C ASN A 93 -17.65 4.07 1.93
N ALA A 94 -17.37 5.00 2.86
CA ALA A 94 -18.06 6.31 2.93
C ALA A 94 -17.79 7.20 1.72
N GLN A 95 -16.76 6.90 0.88
CA GLN A 95 -16.54 7.62 -0.37
C GLN A 95 -17.57 7.26 -1.44
N GLY A 96 -18.25 6.11 -1.33
CA GLY A 96 -19.26 5.66 -2.29
C GLY A 96 -18.71 5.48 -3.69
N SER A 97 -17.44 5.10 -3.81
CA SER A 97 -16.76 5.02 -5.10
C SER A 97 -17.33 3.93 -6.00
N ASP A 98 -17.31 4.21 -7.30
CA ASP A 98 -17.73 3.26 -8.32
C ASP A 98 -16.83 2.04 -8.38
N LEU A 99 -15.52 2.23 -8.17
CA LEU A 99 -14.49 1.20 -8.25
C LEU A 99 -13.54 1.30 -7.05
N ILE A 100 -13.03 0.15 -6.57
CA ILE A 100 -11.91 0.12 -5.63
C ILE A 100 -10.73 -0.56 -6.30
N LEU A 101 -9.57 0.11 -6.29
CA LEU A 101 -8.29 -0.42 -6.75
C LEU A 101 -7.34 -0.61 -5.57
N PHE A 102 -6.71 -1.76 -5.51
CA PHE A 102 -5.66 -2.05 -4.55
C PHE A 102 -4.33 -2.29 -5.28
N THR A 103 -3.34 -1.45 -5.00
CA THR A 103 -2.10 -1.39 -5.78
C THR A 103 -0.93 -2.13 -5.14
N GLY A 104 -1.22 -3.12 -4.28
CA GLY A 104 -0.24 -4.06 -3.77
C GLY A 104 0.20 -3.82 -2.33
N ASP A 105 1.05 -4.71 -1.84
CA ASP A 105 1.56 -4.77 -0.48
C ASP A 105 0.45 -4.95 0.58
N LEU A 106 -0.37 -6.00 0.35
CA LEU A 106 -1.42 -6.40 1.29
C LEU A 106 -0.83 -6.95 2.58
N VAL A 107 0.26 -7.71 2.47
CA VAL A 107 0.96 -8.34 3.58
C VAL A 107 2.38 -7.81 3.72
N ASN A 108 3.07 -8.11 4.83
CA ASN A 108 4.51 -7.89 4.94
C ASN A 108 5.28 -9.00 4.19
N ASN A 109 4.83 -10.26 4.32
CA ASN A 109 5.49 -11.42 3.71
C ASN A 109 4.57 -12.64 3.54
N SER A 110 3.56 -12.81 4.41
CA SER A 110 2.82 -14.07 4.50
C SER A 110 1.30 -13.85 4.43
N ALA A 111 0.62 -14.69 3.66
CA ALA A 111 -0.84 -14.74 3.58
C ALA A 111 -1.52 -14.93 4.95
N GLU A 112 -0.84 -15.61 5.89
CA GLU A 112 -1.32 -15.83 7.25
C GLU A 112 -1.62 -14.51 8.00
N GLU A 113 -0.89 -13.43 7.66
CA GLU A 113 -1.07 -12.11 8.24
C GLU A 113 -2.49 -11.56 8.03
N MET A 114 -3.16 -12.03 6.97
CA MET A 114 -4.52 -11.60 6.64
C MET A 114 -5.62 -12.34 7.42
N LYS A 115 -5.34 -13.46 8.08
CA LYS A 115 -6.36 -14.23 8.81
C LYS A 115 -7.25 -13.39 9.74
N PRO A 116 -6.71 -12.48 10.58
CA PRO A 116 -7.52 -11.65 11.46
C PRO A 116 -8.36 -10.59 10.73
N TRP A 117 -7.99 -10.27 9.48
CA TRP A 117 -8.46 -9.09 8.75
C TRP A 117 -9.42 -9.40 7.60
N CYS A 118 -9.51 -10.66 7.15
CA CYS A 118 -10.33 -11.03 6.00
C CYS A 118 -11.77 -10.52 6.10
N ASN A 119 -12.42 -10.67 7.25
CA ASN A 119 -13.80 -10.20 7.41
C ASN A 119 -13.89 -8.69 7.30
N THR A 120 -12.95 -7.95 7.89
CA THR A 120 -12.94 -6.49 7.87
C THR A 120 -12.73 -5.94 6.46
N PHE A 121 -11.71 -6.44 5.73
CA PHE A 121 -11.47 -6.01 4.34
C PHE A 121 -12.50 -6.54 3.35
N GLY A 122 -13.15 -7.66 3.67
CA GLY A 122 -14.30 -8.15 2.91
C GLY A 122 -15.50 -7.21 2.88
N GLU A 123 -15.61 -6.28 3.84
CA GLU A 123 -16.66 -5.27 3.89
C GLU A 123 -16.48 -4.09 2.91
N LEU A 124 -15.33 -3.98 2.26
CA LEU A 124 -15.11 -2.98 1.20
C LEU A 124 -16.10 -3.20 0.04
N ARG A 125 -16.70 -2.11 -0.45
CA ARG A 125 -17.78 -2.15 -1.46
C ARG A 125 -17.56 -1.13 -2.55
N ALA A 126 -17.75 -1.56 -3.80
CA ALA A 126 -17.80 -0.69 -4.97
C ALA A 126 -18.77 -1.27 -6.00
N ALA A 127 -19.53 -0.40 -6.70
CA ALA A 127 -20.59 -0.82 -7.63
C ALA A 127 -20.05 -1.59 -8.84
N TYR A 128 -18.86 -1.22 -9.33
CA TYR A 128 -18.21 -1.84 -10.49
C TYR A 128 -17.07 -2.80 -10.09
N GLY A 129 -17.02 -3.17 -8.81
CA GLY A 129 -16.09 -4.19 -8.33
C GLY A 129 -14.84 -3.66 -7.65
N LYS A 130 -14.05 -4.60 -7.20
CA LYS A 130 -12.78 -4.39 -6.50
C LYS A 130 -11.69 -5.16 -7.23
N TYR A 131 -10.59 -4.49 -7.59
CA TYR A 131 -9.50 -5.08 -8.34
C TYR A 131 -8.18 -4.80 -7.64
N ALA A 132 -7.25 -5.74 -7.76
CA ALA A 132 -5.96 -5.66 -7.11
C ALA A 132 -4.82 -6.08 -8.05
N VAL A 133 -3.64 -5.59 -7.77
CA VAL A 133 -2.36 -6.14 -8.24
C VAL A 133 -1.51 -6.50 -7.03
N LEU A 134 -0.46 -7.31 -7.24
CA LEU A 134 0.50 -7.63 -6.19
C LEU A 134 1.63 -6.59 -6.16
N GLY A 135 2.00 -6.16 -4.96
CA GLY A 135 3.21 -5.40 -4.68
C GLY A 135 4.41 -6.31 -4.37
N ASN A 136 5.56 -5.72 -4.12
CA ASN A 136 6.79 -6.49 -3.92
C ASN A 136 6.78 -7.35 -2.65
N HIS A 137 6.09 -6.93 -1.59
CA HIS A 137 5.97 -7.70 -0.35
C HIS A 137 5.08 -8.94 -0.49
N ASP A 138 4.11 -8.88 -1.38
CA ASP A 138 3.11 -9.95 -1.57
C ASP A 138 3.73 -11.26 -2.11
N TYR A 139 4.91 -11.21 -2.74
CA TYR A 139 5.65 -12.39 -3.20
C TYR A 139 6.44 -13.10 -2.10
N GLY A 140 6.56 -12.51 -0.91
CA GLY A 140 7.31 -13.08 0.20
C GLY A 140 8.83 -13.16 -0.04
N ASP A 141 9.38 -12.23 -0.84
CA ASP A 141 10.81 -12.23 -1.22
C ASP A 141 11.74 -11.80 -0.08
N TYR A 142 11.22 -11.18 0.98
CA TYR A 142 12.01 -10.59 2.07
C TYR A 142 12.23 -11.52 3.25
N VAL A 143 11.71 -12.76 3.20
CA VAL A 143 11.90 -13.78 4.24
C VAL A 143 12.46 -15.06 3.66
N ARG A 144 13.11 -15.85 4.53
CA ARG A 144 13.56 -17.19 4.15
C ARG A 144 12.40 -18.17 4.32
N TRP A 145 12.12 -18.92 3.28
CA TRP A 145 11.16 -20.03 3.29
C TRP A 145 11.87 -21.37 3.46
N GLU A 146 11.21 -22.32 4.07
CA GLU A 146 11.73 -23.69 4.21
C GLU A 146 12.01 -24.36 2.87
N SER A 147 11.23 -24.03 1.85
CA SER A 147 11.39 -24.50 0.48
C SER A 147 10.75 -23.55 -0.53
N GLN A 148 11.11 -23.70 -1.81
CA GLN A 148 10.45 -22.99 -2.90
C GLN A 148 8.96 -23.33 -2.97
N GLN A 149 8.59 -24.58 -2.67
CA GLN A 149 7.19 -25.01 -2.61
C GLN A 149 6.41 -24.27 -1.51
N ALA A 150 7.03 -24.06 -0.33
CA ALA A 150 6.41 -23.30 0.75
C ALA A 150 6.13 -21.85 0.33
N LYS A 151 7.06 -21.23 -0.37
CA LYS A 151 6.88 -19.86 -0.92
C LYS A 151 5.75 -19.80 -1.95
N LEU A 152 5.72 -20.74 -2.90
CA LEU A 152 4.66 -20.81 -3.92
C LEU A 152 3.29 -21.09 -3.29
N HIS A 153 3.25 -21.94 -2.26
CA HIS A 153 2.03 -22.18 -1.51
C HIS A 153 1.52 -20.93 -0.82
N ASN A 154 2.41 -20.16 -0.18
CA ASN A 154 2.05 -18.86 0.42
C ASN A 154 1.47 -17.88 -0.61
N LEU A 155 2.09 -17.76 -1.79
CA LEU A 155 1.57 -16.90 -2.85
C LEU A 155 0.16 -17.33 -3.28
N LYS A 156 -0.06 -18.63 -3.47
CA LYS A 156 -1.38 -19.17 -3.79
C LYS A 156 -2.41 -18.88 -2.69
N GLN A 157 -2.03 -19.03 -1.43
CA GLN A 157 -2.89 -18.67 -0.31
C GLN A 157 -3.23 -17.17 -0.32
N LEU A 158 -2.30 -16.30 -0.71
CA LEU A 158 -2.55 -14.87 -0.81
C LEU A 158 -3.52 -14.53 -1.96
N GLU A 159 -3.42 -15.24 -3.09
CA GLU A 159 -4.41 -15.15 -4.18
C GLU A 159 -5.83 -15.53 -3.69
N GLU A 160 -5.93 -16.63 -2.94
CA GLU A 160 -7.20 -17.07 -2.32
C GLU A 160 -7.73 -16.05 -1.31
N VAL A 161 -6.83 -15.36 -0.57
CA VAL A 161 -7.21 -14.25 0.33
C VAL A 161 -7.82 -13.09 -0.46
N HIS A 162 -7.21 -12.66 -1.57
CA HIS A 162 -7.77 -11.60 -2.42
C HIS A 162 -9.19 -11.98 -2.87
N GLN A 163 -9.38 -13.18 -3.37
CA GLN A 163 -10.68 -13.69 -3.77
C GLN A 163 -11.68 -13.69 -2.61
N LYS A 164 -11.27 -14.16 -1.42
CA LYS A 164 -12.10 -14.22 -0.21
C LYS A 164 -12.57 -12.84 0.25
N ILE A 165 -11.73 -11.81 0.15
CA ILE A 165 -12.08 -10.43 0.49
C ILE A 165 -12.76 -9.69 -0.69
N GLY A 166 -13.03 -10.41 -1.78
CA GLY A 166 -13.82 -9.94 -2.93
C GLY A 166 -13.03 -9.08 -3.93
N PHE A 167 -11.70 -9.19 -3.98
CA PHE A 167 -10.89 -8.55 -4.99
C PHE A 167 -10.60 -9.50 -6.16
N HIS A 168 -10.76 -9.00 -7.37
CA HIS A 168 -10.26 -9.64 -8.58
C HIS A 168 -8.79 -9.27 -8.78
N LEU A 169 -7.91 -10.27 -8.62
CA LEU A 169 -6.48 -10.07 -8.79
C LEU A 169 -6.11 -10.07 -10.28
N LEU A 170 -5.49 -8.99 -10.73
CA LEU A 170 -5.00 -8.84 -12.10
C LEU A 170 -3.49 -9.09 -12.13
N ARG A 171 -3.08 -10.17 -12.77
CA ARG A 171 -1.67 -10.58 -12.87
C ARG A 171 -1.19 -10.45 -14.31
N ASN A 172 -0.66 -9.28 -14.67
CA ASN A 172 -0.27 -8.94 -16.04
C ASN A 172 -1.42 -9.25 -17.03
N THR A 173 -2.60 -8.73 -16.73
CA THR A 173 -3.80 -8.91 -17.53
C THR A 173 -4.67 -7.68 -17.50
N SER A 174 -5.62 -7.61 -18.42
CA SER A 174 -6.58 -6.52 -18.52
C SER A 174 -8.01 -7.05 -18.49
N MET A 175 -8.94 -6.15 -18.18
CA MET A 175 -10.36 -6.39 -18.26
C MET A 175 -11.09 -5.11 -18.62
N SER A 176 -12.30 -5.24 -19.15
CA SER A 176 -13.18 -4.10 -19.46
C SER A 176 -14.15 -3.84 -18.32
N ILE A 177 -14.25 -2.58 -17.92
CA ILE A 177 -15.30 -2.08 -17.03
C ILE A 177 -16.38 -1.48 -17.93
N HIS A 178 -17.61 -1.97 -17.83
CA HIS A 178 -18.73 -1.53 -18.64
C HIS A 178 -19.68 -0.62 -17.83
N LYS A 179 -20.09 0.50 -18.45
CA LYS A 179 -21.12 1.41 -17.90
C LYS A 179 -22.06 1.84 -19.02
N GLY A 180 -23.28 1.29 -19.00
CA GLY A 180 -24.19 1.41 -20.14
C GLY A 180 -23.60 0.76 -21.39
N ASN A 181 -23.57 1.50 -22.49
CA ASN A 181 -23.00 1.04 -23.77
C ASN A 181 -21.51 1.38 -23.94
N ALA A 182 -20.88 1.98 -22.93
CA ALA A 182 -19.48 2.36 -22.96
C ALA A 182 -18.63 1.43 -22.11
N SER A 183 -17.34 1.37 -22.40
CA SER A 183 -16.37 0.63 -21.60
C SER A 183 -15.04 1.37 -21.50
N ILE A 184 -14.31 1.09 -20.44
CA ILE A 184 -12.91 1.47 -20.26
C ILE A 184 -12.10 0.22 -19.93
N SER A 185 -10.83 0.20 -20.33
CA SER A 185 -9.94 -0.91 -20.03
C SER A 185 -9.20 -0.67 -18.70
N LEU A 186 -9.31 -1.64 -17.80
CA LEU A 186 -8.51 -1.70 -16.59
C LEU A 186 -7.34 -2.67 -16.81
N VAL A 187 -6.11 -2.19 -16.65
CA VAL A 187 -4.88 -2.97 -16.82
C VAL A 187 -4.22 -3.17 -15.49
N GLY A 188 -3.99 -4.43 -15.11
CA GLY A 188 -3.23 -4.80 -13.91
C GLY A 188 -1.85 -5.31 -14.29
N VAL A 189 -0.82 -4.58 -13.89
CA VAL A 189 0.58 -4.96 -14.04
C VAL A 189 1.14 -5.32 -12.67
N GLU A 190 1.80 -6.46 -12.58
CA GLU A 190 2.47 -6.90 -11.35
C GLU A 190 3.66 -5.99 -11.02
N ASN A 191 4.28 -6.19 -9.87
CA ASN A 191 5.38 -5.36 -9.39
C ASN A 191 6.51 -5.20 -10.42
N TRP A 192 6.87 -3.95 -10.74
CA TRP A 192 7.99 -3.59 -11.62
C TRP A 192 9.18 -3.14 -10.79
N GLY A 193 9.99 -4.10 -10.33
CA GLY A 193 11.18 -3.82 -9.55
C GLY A 193 12.31 -3.17 -10.36
N LYS A 194 13.11 -2.33 -9.69
CA LYS A 194 14.38 -1.78 -10.23
C LYS A 194 15.55 -2.19 -9.34
N GLY A 195 16.74 -2.29 -9.94
CA GLY A 195 17.97 -2.66 -9.23
C GLY A 195 17.93 -4.11 -8.75
N GLY A 196 18.02 -4.35 -7.43
CA GLY A 196 17.99 -5.69 -6.84
C GLY A 196 16.58 -6.27 -6.60
N PHE A 197 15.53 -5.57 -6.98
CA PHE A 197 14.15 -6.04 -6.81
C PHE A 197 13.67 -6.86 -7.99
N GLN A 198 12.90 -7.91 -7.72
CA GLN A 198 12.34 -8.79 -8.74
C GLN A 198 11.35 -8.05 -9.65
N GLN A 199 11.41 -8.35 -10.94
CA GLN A 199 10.51 -7.81 -11.96
C GLN A 199 9.48 -8.88 -12.32
N TYR A 200 8.28 -8.77 -11.80
CA TYR A 200 7.14 -9.63 -12.12
C TYR A 200 6.22 -8.99 -13.16
N GLY A 201 6.29 -7.67 -13.30
CA GLY A 201 5.44 -6.90 -14.19
C GLY A 201 5.78 -7.11 -15.67
N ASP A 202 4.75 -7.24 -16.50
CA ASP A 202 4.84 -7.33 -17.96
C ASP A 202 3.68 -6.54 -18.57
N LEU A 203 3.96 -5.29 -18.96
CA LEU A 203 2.95 -4.40 -19.55
C LEU A 203 2.49 -4.92 -20.93
N ASN A 204 3.39 -5.49 -21.74
CA ASN A 204 3.04 -6.01 -23.05
C ASN A 204 2.01 -7.14 -22.94
N LYS A 205 2.26 -8.09 -22.04
CA LYS A 205 1.33 -9.16 -21.70
C LYS A 205 0.02 -8.61 -21.14
N ALA A 206 0.09 -7.65 -20.23
CA ALA A 206 -1.09 -7.06 -19.61
C ALA A 206 -2.01 -6.34 -20.62
N THR A 207 -1.46 -5.83 -21.72
CA THR A 207 -2.19 -5.09 -22.77
C THR A 207 -2.42 -5.88 -24.04
N GLU A 208 -2.05 -7.15 -24.11
CA GLU A 208 -2.14 -7.98 -25.32
C GLU A 208 -3.55 -8.04 -25.92
N ASN A 209 -4.57 -8.07 -25.05
CA ASN A 209 -5.97 -8.20 -25.44
C ASN A 209 -6.72 -6.86 -25.49
N ILE A 210 -6.03 -5.72 -25.43
CA ILE A 210 -6.64 -4.40 -25.51
C ILE A 210 -6.59 -3.93 -26.97
N ASP A 211 -7.74 -3.55 -27.47
CA ASP A 211 -7.79 -2.85 -28.77
C ASP A 211 -7.15 -1.45 -28.59
N LYS A 212 -5.99 -1.26 -29.19
CA LYS A 212 -5.22 -0.01 -29.13
C LYS A 212 -5.82 1.12 -29.95
N ALA A 213 -6.91 0.84 -30.67
CA ALA A 213 -7.62 1.81 -31.50
C ALA A 213 -8.85 2.44 -30.81
N SER A 214 -9.13 2.08 -29.57
CA SER A 214 -10.24 2.59 -28.76
C SER A 214 -9.79 3.63 -27.74
#